data_9def89d88122863021b7fc7330965720
#
_entry.id   9def89d88122863021b7fc7330965720
#
_cell.length_a   1.000
_cell.length_b   1.000
_cell.length_c   1.000
_cell.angle_alpha   90.00
_cell.angle_beta   90.00
_cell.angle_gamma   90.00
#
_symmetry.space_group_name_H-M   'P 1'
#
loop_
_entity.id
_entity.type
_entity.pdbx_description
1 polymer ?
#
loop_
_entity_poly.entity_id
_entity_poly.type
_entity_poly.pdbx_seq_one_letter_code
_entity_poly.pdbx_strand_id
1 'polypeptide(L)'
;EVEDFHTYFVGECGVLVHNDCNTGKYKELRGEEGKESHHIIQNASVKDMPGYSSSNAPAISLEGPSTRMGTEHYKATQFQSHNNYGGTYGDERKVAYISLRKAGKTKEEAFQAINYADKYFVGELGWDFTTITSIPKNRR
;
A
#
# COMPACT_ATOMS: atom_id res chain seq x y z
N GLU A 1 8.80 20.20 -11.76
CA GLU A 1 8.72 19.51 -12.06
C GLU A 1 8.03 18.60 -11.37
N VAL A 2 8.19 18.57 -10.40
CA VAL A 2 7.54 17.67 -9.62
C VAL A 2 6.05 17.76 -9.68
N GLU A 3 5.52 18.93 -9.74
CA GLU A 3 4.16 19.07 -9.88
C GLU A 3 3.66 18.51 -11.13
N ASP A 4 4.36 18.70 -12.19
CA ASP A 4 3.96 18.16 -13.44
C ASP A 4 3.97 16.67 -13.37
N PHE A 5 4.98 16.13 -12.74
CA PHE A 5 5.10 14.73 -12.58
C PHE A 5 3.91 14.17 -11.84
N HIS A 6 3.59 14.81 -10.75
CA HIS A 6 2.51 14.41 -9.92
C HIS A 6 1.18 14.44 -10.65
N THR A 7 0.91 15.53 -11.31
CA THR A 7 -0.31 15.69 -12.06
C THR A 7 -0.40 14.68 -13.18
N TYR A 8 0.70 14.46 -13.82
CA TYR A 8 0.74 13.52 -14.91
C TYR A 8 0.31 12.13 -14.48
N PHE A 9 0.84 11.63 -13.39
CA PHE A 9 0.48 10.31 -12.95
C PHE A 9 -0.96 10.22 -12.52
N VAL A 10 -1.41 11.18 -11.83
CA VAL A 10 -2.80 11.17 -11.39
C VAL A 10 -3.70 11.17 -12.60
N GLY A 11 -3.36 11.99 -13.57
CA GLY A 11 -4.15 12.06 -14.77
C GLY A 11 -4.20 10.77 -15.51
N GLU A 12 -3.08 10.12 -15.64
CA GLU A 12 -3.03 8.86 -16.32
C GLU A 12 -3.92 7.85 -15.66
N CYS A 13 -3.73 7.71 -14.38
CA CYS A 13 -4.48 6.75 -13.63
C CYS A 13 -5.95 7.00 -13.71
N GLY A 14 -6.32 8.22 -13.51
CA GLY A 14 -7.72 8.54 -13.40
C GLY A 14 -8.45 8.61 -14.71
N VAL A 15 -7.76 9.00 -15.74
CA VAL A 15 -8.44 9.24 -17.00
C VAL A 15 -8.48 8.06 -17.90
N LEU A 16 -7.34 7.49 -18.14
CA LEU A 16 -7.29 6.50 -19.15
C LEU A 16 -7.67 5.15 -18.70
N VAL A 17 -6.92 4.67 -17.79
CA VAL A 17 -7.07 3.30 -17.46
C VAL A 17 -6.94 3.14 -16.01
N HIS A 18 -8.00 3.44 -15.36
CA HIS A 18 -7.98 3.29 -13.94
C HIS A 18 -7.52 1.90 -13.53
N ASN A 19 -7.64 0.93 -14.40
CA ASN A 19 -7.20 -0.42 -14.08
C ASN A 19 -5.72 -0.52 -13.90
N ASP A 20 -4.97 0.31 -14.56
CA ASP A 20 -3.53 0.23 -14.50
C ASP A 20 -2.99 0.61 -13.14
N CYS A 21 -3.74 1.37 -12.40
CA CYS A 21 -3.31 1.76 -11.07
C CYS A 21 -3.49 0.65 -10.08
N ASN A 22 -4.49 -0.18 -10.28
CA ASN A 22 -4.76 -1.32 -9.42
C ASN A 22 -4.96 -0.98 -7.96
N THR A 23 -5.32 0.26 -7.67
CA THR A 23 -5.51 0.67 -6.29
C THR A 23 -6.98 0.94 -6.02
N GLY A 24 -7.37 0.82 -4.79
CA GLY A 24 -8.74 1.07 -4.37
C GLY A 24 -8.86 0.74 -2.90
N LYS A 25 -10.08 0.74 -2.40
CA LYS A 25 -10.31 0.31 -1.03
C LYS A 25 -10.14 -1.20 -0.96
N TYR A 26 -9.64 -1.67 0.16
CA TYR A 26 -9.36 -3.08 0.34
C TYR A 26 -10.56 -3.94 -0.06
N LYS A 27 -11.74 -3.57 0.42
CA LYS A 27 -12.93 -4.36 0.16
C LYS A 27 -13.33 -4.36 -1.31
N GLU A 28 -12.95 -3.34 -2.05
CA GLU A 28 -13.35 -3.22 -3.45
C GLU A 28 -12.49 -4.03 -4.39
N LEU A 29 -11.28 -4.35 -3.97
CA LEU A 29 -10.36 -5.07 -4.84
C LEU A 29 -10.41 -6.58 -4.65
N ARG A 30 -11.17 -7.04 -3.69
CA ARG A 30 -11.27 -8.46 -3.45
C ARG A 30 -12.10 -9.12 -4.54
N GLY A 31 -11.79 -10.37 -4.83
CA GLY A 31 -12.62 -11.14 -5.73
C GLY A 31 -12.14 -11.20 -7.16
N GLU A 32 -11.12 -10.45 -7.49
CA GLU A 32 -10.59 -10.50 -8.85
C GLU A 32 -9.79 -11.80 -9.00
N GLU A 33 -10.10 -12.53 -10.06
CA GLU A 33 -9.50 -13.83 -10.26
C GLU A 33 -7.98 -13.75 -10.40
N GLY A 34 -7.28 -14.56 -9.64
CA GLY A 34 -5.83 -14.61 -9.73
C GLY A 34 -5.13 -13.49 -9.00
N LYS A 35 -5.90 -12.58 -8.40
CA LYS A 35 -5.31 -11.46 -7.69
C LYS A 35 -5.93 -11.33 -6.32
N GLU A 36 -5.20 -10.69 -5.45
CA GLU A 36 -5.65 -10.47 -4.08
C GLU A 36 -5.47 -9.03 -3.71
N SER A 37 -6.32 -8.56 -2.81
CA SER A 37 -6.24 -7.23 -2.29
C SER A 37 -5.14 -7.20 -1.23
N HIS A 38 -4.23 -6.25 -1.36
CA HIS A 38 -3.10 -6.13 -0.45
C HIS A 38 -3.08 -4.72 0.13
N HIS A 39 -3.13 -4.61 1.44
CA HIS A 39 -3.07 -3.30 2.08
C HIS A 39 -1.74 -2.64 1.74
N ILE A 40 -1.78 -1.42 1.22
CA ILE A 40 -0.55 -0.70 0.86
C ILE A 40 0.26 -0.45 2.11
N ILE A 41 -0.37 0.08 3.14
CA ILE A 41 0.25 0.19 4.46
C ILE A 41 -0.21 -1.04 5.24
N GLN A 42 0.72 -1.82 5.73
CA GLN A 42 0.36 -3.10 6.34
C GLN A 42 -0.62 -2.92 7.49
N ASN A 43 -1.68 -3.69 7.41
CA ASN A 43 -2.77 -3.59 8.38
C ASN A 43 -2.29 -3.81 9.81
N ALA A 44 -1.34 -4.71 10.00
CA ALA A 44 -0.88 -5.05 11.34
C ALA A 44 -0.30 -3.86 12.09
N SER A 45 0.23 -2.88 11.37
CA SER A 45 0.83 -1.70 11.99
C SER A 45 -0.19 -0.66 12.39
N VAL A 46 -1.36 -0.65 11.76
CA VAL A 46 -2.30 0.44 11.93
C VAL A 46 -3.69 0.02 12.38
N LYS A 47 -3.92 -1.27 12.51
CA LYS A 47 -5.29 -1.78 12.77
C LYS A 47 -5.93 -1.24 14.03
N ASP A 48 -5.13 -0.84 15.00
CA ASP A 48 -5.67 -0.35 16.28
C ASP A 48 -5.74 1.16 16.35
N MET A 49 -5.44 1.85 15.26
CA MET A 49 -5.45 3.31 15.27
C MET A 49 -6.85 3.86 15.17
N PRO A 50 -7.13 4.95 15.91
CA PRO A 50 -8.48 5.54 15.87
C PRO A 50 -8.88 5.94 14.46
N GLY A 51 -10.09 5.63 14.09
CA GLY A 51 -10.64 6.01 12.79
C GLY A 51 -10.25 5.12 11.63
N TYR A 52 -9.31 4.23 11.85
CA TYR A 52 -8.86 3.36 10.77
C TYR A 52 -9.88 2.24 10.51
N SER A 53 -10.12 1.96 9.24
CA SER A 53 -11.00 0.87 8.83
C SER A 53 -10.27 0.01 7.82
N SER A 54 -10.00 -1.24 8.15
CA SER A 54 -9.25 -2.11 7.25
C SER A 54 -10.00 -2.35 5.94
N SER A 55 -11.32 -2.37 5.97
CA SER A 55 -12.11 -2.57 4.75
C SER A 55 -12.01 -1.39 3.81
N ASN A 56 -11.91 -0.19 4.35
CA ASN A 56 -11.84 1.03 3.55
C ASN A 56 -10.42 1.49 3.29
N ALA A 57 -9.45 0.82 3.88
CA ALA A 57 -8.07 1.27 3.78
C ALA A 57 -7.52 1.09 2.37
N PRO A 58 -6.55 1.91 1.99
CA PRO A 58 -5.96 1.83 0.67
C PRO A 58 -5.29 0.49 0.42
N ALA A 59 -5.53 -0.06 -0.74
CA ALA A 59 -5.00 -1.36 -1.11
C ALA A 59 -4.61 -1.36 -2.58
N ILE A 60 -3.85 -2.36 -2.95
CA ILE A 60 -3.44 -2.54 -4.33
C ILE A 60 -3.68 -4.01 -4.67
N SER A 61 -4.03 -4.25 -5.93
CA SER A 61 -4.29 -5.60 -6.40
C SER A 61 -2.96 -6.24 -6.79
N LEU A 62 -2.64 -7.37 -6.20
CA LEU A 62 -1.40 -8.07 -6.47
C LEU A 62 -1.69 -9.51 -6.85
N GLU A 63 -0.86 -10.03 -7.74
CA GLU A 63 -0.96 -11.42 -8.11
C GLU A 63 -0.71 -12.30 -6.88
N GLY A 64 -1.60 -13.21 -6.63
CA GLY A 64 -1.53 -14.06 -5.44
C GLY A 64 -1.61 -15.51 -5.82
N PRO A 65 -1.77 -16.36 -4.83
CA PRO A 65 -2.01 -16.00 -3.42
C PRO A 65 -0.73 -15.65 -2.68
N SER A 66 -0.89 -14.97 -1.57
CA SER A 66 0.26 -14.54 -0.77
C SER A 66 1.03 -15.71 -0.19
N THR A 67 0.41 -16.88 -0.17
CA THR A 67 1.04 -18.08 0.38
C THR A 67 1.86 -18.85 -0.65
N ARG A 68 1.78 -18.46 -1.92
CA ARG A 68 2.53 -19.17 -2.97
C ARG A 68 3.82 -18.42 -3.28
N MET A 69 4.93 -19.10 -3.04
CA MET A 69 6.23 -18.51 -3.28
C MET A 69 6.34 -17.99 -4.71
N GLY A 70 6.85 -16.80 -4.86
CA GLY A 70 7.09 -16.21 -6.18
C GLY A 70 6.00 -15.28 -6.69
N THR A 71 4.82 -15.28 -6.08
CA THR A 71 3.79 -14.34 -6.53
C THR A 71 4.11 -12.94 -6.02
N GLU A 72 3.50 -11.94 -6.64
CA GLU A 72 3.67 -10.56 -6.20
C GLU A 72 3.27 -10.39 -4.75
N HIS A 73 2.12 -10.92 -4.39
CA HIS A 73 1.61 -10.77 -3.03
C HIS A 73 2.51 -11.46 -2.02
N TYR A 74 3.04 -12.63 -2.38
CA TYR A 74 3.96 -13.33 -1.51
C TYR A 74 5.20 -12.48 -1.23
N LYS A 75 5.78 -11.92 -2.29
CA LYS A 75 7.01 -11.13 -2.15
C LYS A 75 6.80 -9.90 -1.29
N ALA A 76 5.70 -9.19 -1.53
CA ALA A 76 5.41 -8.02 -0.73
C ALA A 76 5.19 -8.38 0.73
N THR A 77 4.43 -9.44 0.97
CA THR A 77 4.11 -9.86 2.33
C THR A 77 5.36 -10.33 3.06
N GLN A 78 6.23 -11.03 2.37
CA GLN A 78 7.47 -11.49 2.99
C GLN A 78 8.32 -10.32 3.45
N PHE A 79 8.45 -9.30 2.63
CA PHE A 79 9.23 -8.16 3.04
C PHE A 79 8.61 -7.49 4.25
N GLN A 80 7.29 -7.29 4.22
CA GLN A 80 6.61 -6.63 5.33
C GLN A 80 6.74 -7.42 6.63
N SER A 81 6.67 -8.74 6.55
CA SER A 81 6.68 -9.54 7.76
C SER A 81 8.08 -9.76 8.33
N HIS A 82 9.11 -9.56 7.53
CA HIS A 82 10.48 -9.76 7.98
C HIS A 82 11.25 -8.47 8.21
N ASN A 83 10.55 -7.36 8.15
CA ASN A 83 11.22 -6.08 8.25
C ASN A 83 11.08 -5.50 9.65
N ASN A 84 12.17 -4.99 10.20
CA ASN A 84 12.17 -4.44 11.55
C ASN A 84 11.86 -2.96 11.61
N TYR A 85 11.70 -2.35 10.46
CA TYR A 85 11.40 -0.92 10.45
C TYR A 85 9.96 -0.69 10.85
N GLY A 86 9.68 0.51 11.26
CA GLY A 86 8.32 0.83 11.62
C GLY A 86 8.32 1.77 12.80
N GLY A 87 7.12 2.05 13.27
CA GLY A 87 6.96 2.92 14.42
C GLY A 87 6.32 4.24 14.07
N THR A 88 6.45 4.69 12.83
CA THR A 88 5.76 5.90 12.39
C THR A 88 5.16 5.66 11.02
N TYR A 89 4.22 6.52 10.65
CA TYR A 89 3.61 6.42 9.32
C TYR A 89 4.68 6.60 8.24
N GLY A 90 5.62 7.52 8.45
CA GLY A 90 6.70 7.71 7.50
C GLY A 90 7.51 6.44 7.28
N ASP A 91 7.76 5.71 8.35
CA ASP A 91 8.47 4.44 8.23
C ASP A 91 7.64 3.42 7.47
N GLU A 92 6.32 3.37 7.74
CA GLU A 92 5.48 2.43 7.05
C GLU A 92 5.37 2.75 5.56
N ARG A 93 5.43 4.01 5.20
CA ARG A 93 5.46 4.39 3.79
C ARG A 93 6.69 3.82 3.09
N LYS A 94 7.84 3.85 3.76
CA LYS A 94 9.06 3.28 3.20
C LYS A 94 8.95 1.78 3.06
N VAL A 95 8.43 1.12 4.07
CA VAL A 95 8.22 -0.32 4.01
C VAL A 95 7.30 -0.66 2.85
N ALA A 96 6.23 0.11 2.70
CA ALA A 96 5.28 -0.13 1.62
C ALA A 96 5.93 0.05 0.25
N TYR A 97 6.68 1.12 0.09
CA TYR A 97 7.34 1.37 -1.19
C TYR A 97 8.29 0.22 -1.55
N ILE A 98 9.11 -0.19 -0.60
CA ILE A 98 10.08 -1.25 -0.86
C ILE A 98 9.37 -2.57 -1.14
N SER A 99 8.31 -2.86 -0.38
CA SER A 99 7.60 -4.12 -0.57
C SER A 99 6.98 -4.20 -1.97
N LEU A 100 6.46 -3.08 -2.48
CA LEU A 100 5.90 -3.07 -3.82
C LEU A 100 6.97 -3.21 -4.89
N ARG A 101 8.14 -2.58 -4.67
CA ARG A 101 9.24 -2.77 -5.60
C ARG A 101 9.71 -4.22 -5.59
N LYS A 102 9.74 -4.85 -4.44
CA LYS A 102 10.12 -6.26 -4.36
C LYS A 102 9.10 -7.15 -5.06
N ALA A 103 7.85 -6.74 -5.05
CA ALA A 103 6.81 -7.48 -5.74
C ALA A 103 6.89 -7.33 -7.25
N GLY A 104 7.68 -6.37 -7.73
CA GLY A 104 7.85 -6.18 -9.16
C GLY A 104 7.21 -4.94 -9.72
N LYS A 105 6.63 -4.11 -8.87
CA LYS A 105 6.01 -2.88 -9.35
C LYS A 105 7.09 -1.87 -9.73
N THR A 106 6.79 -1.04 -10.72
CA THR A 106 7.73 -0.01 -11.12
C THR A 106 7.75 1.10 -10.09
N LYS A 107 8.74 1.98 -10.18
CA LYS A 107 8.80 3.13 -9.29
C LYS A 107 7.53 3.94 -9.36
N GLU A 108 7.05 4.16 -10.59
CA GLU A 108 5.84 4.95 -10.79
C GLU A 108 4.64 4.30 -10.13
N GLU A 109 4.51 2.99 -10.32
CA GLU A 109 3.39 2.28 -9.72
C GLU A 109 3.46 2.33 -8.20
N ALA A 110 4.67 2.16 -7.66
CA ALA A 110 4.83 2.20 -6.21
C ALA A 110 4.53 3.59 -5.66
N PHE A 111 4.99 4.65 -6.35
CA PHE A 111 4.69 6.00 -5.90
C PHE A 111 3.20 6.31 -5.99
N GLN A 112 2.54 5.85 -7.03
CA GLN A 112 1.10 6.07 -7.15
C GLN A 112 0.37 5.39 -6.02
N ALA A 113 0.80 4.20 -5.64
CA ALA A 113 0.18 3.50 -4.53
C ALA A 113 0.38 4.27 -3.22
N ILE A 114 1.58 4.77 -2.99
CA ILE A 114 1.85 5.53 -1.78
C ILE A 114 1.03 6.81 -1.76
N ASN A 115 0.93 7.50 -2.89
CA ASN A 115 0.12 8.71 -2.96
C ASN A 115 -1.34 8.41 -2.70
N TYR A 116 -1.82 7.29 -3.19
CA TYR A 116 -3.20 6.90 -2.93
C TYR A 116 -3.39 6.63 -1.44
N ALA A 117 -2.42 5.98 -0.81
CA ALA A 117 -2.51 5.72 0.62
C ALA A 117 -2.50 7.01 1.41
N ASP A 118 -1.69 7.99 0.99
CA ASP A 118 -1.63 9.26 1.70
C ASP A 118 -2.97 9.98 1.70
N LYS A 119 -3.76 9.83 0.64
CA LYS A 119 -5.07 10.50 0.62
C LYS A 119 -5.94 10.02 1.78
N TYR A 120 -5.83 8.76 2.12
CA TYR A 120 -6.60 8.20 3.22
C TYR A 120 -5.97 8.56 4.57
N PHE A 121 -4.69 8.22 4.75
CA PHE A 121 -4.07 8.38 6.06
C PHE A 121 -3.83 9.84 6.41
N VAL A 122 -3.34 10.62 5.47
CA VAL A 122 -3.09 12.03 5.73
C VAL A 122 -4.35 12.84 5.49
N GLY A 123 -5.03 12.59 4.37
CA GLY A 123 -6.18 13.40 4.00
C GLY A 123 -7.41 13.15 4.85
N GLU A 124 -7.73 11.89 5.08
CA GLU A 124 -8.94 11.58 5.84
C GLU A 124 -8.69 11.41 7.33
N LEU A 125 -7.61 10.72 7.71
CA LEU A 125 -7.34 10.49 9.11
C LEU A 125 -6.53 11.58 9.79
N GLY A 126 -5.93 12.46 8.99
CA GLY A 126 -5.21 13.61 9.55
C GLY A 126 -3.82 13.29 10.07
N TRP A 127 -3.25 12.17 9.63
CA TRP A 127 -1.92 11.78 10.09
C TRP A 127 -0.84 12.61 9.39
N ASP A 128 0.36 12.55 9.98
CA ASP A 128 1.54 13.06 9.28
C ASP A 128 2.61 11.97 9.38
N PHE A 129 3.80 12.24 8.86
CA PHE A 129 4.81 11.21 8.77
C PHE A 129 5.37 10.80 10.12
N THR A 130 5.13 11.60 11.15
CA THR A 130 5.60 11.27 12.49
C THR A 130 4.52 10.60 13.34
N THR A 131 3.33 10.41 12.78
CA THR A 131 2.27 9.74 13.50
C THR A 131 2.74 8.34 13.93
N ILE A 132 2.56 8.03 15.20
CA ILE A 132 3.06 6.78 15.77
C ILE A 132 2.18 5.62 15.34
N THR A 133 2.81 4.55 14.85
CA THR A 133 2.13 3.32 14.50
C THR A 133 2.74 2.18 15.29
N SER A 134 2.20 0.99 15.13
CA SER A 134 2.72 -0.17 15.84
C SER A 134 3.71 -0.92 14.97
N ILE A 135 4.63 -1.62 15.62
CA ILE A 135 5.52 -2.53 14.93
C ILE A 135 4.95 -3.92 15.14
N PRO A 136 4.57 -4.61 14.06
CA PRO A 136 3.91 -5.90 14.21
C PRO A 136 4.77 -6.91 14.95
N LYS A 137 4.15 -7.63 15.85
CA LYS A 137 4.90 -8.57 16.69
C LYS A 137 5.33 -9.79 15.93
N ASN A 138 4.62 -10.15 14.89
CA ASN A 138 4.99 -11.34 14.14
C ASN A 138 6.21 -11.12 13.27
N ARG A 139 6.81 -9.98 13.39
CA ARG A 139 7.93 -9.64 12.58
C ARG A 139 9.26 -10.15 13.11
N ARG A 140 9.24 -10.73 14.23
CA ARG A 140 10.48 -11.20 14.84
C ARG A 140 11.07 -12.40 14.14
#